data_2dde7c70c22e0b30678bc2773b069d2e
#
_entry.id   2dde7c70c22e0b30678bc2773b069d2e
#
_cell.length_a   1.000
_cell.length_b   1.000
_cell.length_c   1.000
_cell.angle_alpha   90.00
_cell.angle_beta   90.00
_cell.angle_gamma   90.00
#
_symmetry.space_group_name_H-M   'P 1'
#
loop_
_entity.id
_entity.type
_entity.pdbx_description
1 polymer ?
#
loop_
_entity_poly.entity_id
_entity_poly.type
_entity_poly.pdbx_seq_one_letter_code
_entity_poly.pdbx_strand_id
1 'polypeptide(L)'
;MTSRHLPVRVARADLAATAVAAGIHPDTLRKFVELGLVTAHVDTSGRLWFARTVPARVHTIVRLHSDLAVNYAGIALVLDLLARIE
;
A
#
# COMPACT_ATOMS: atom_id res chain seq x y z
N MET A 1 -3.81 -1.93 -27.27
CA MET A 1 -3.82 -1.37 -26.56
C MET A 1 -4.61 -1.32 -25.54
N THR A 2 -5.63 -1.46 -25.59
CA THR A 2 -6.55 -1.47 -24.52
C THR A 2 -6.30 -2.56 -23.53
N SER A 3 -5.52 -3.52 -23.89
CA SER A 3 -5.25 -4.63 -22.99
C SER A 3 -4.64 -4.17 -21.67
N ARG A 4 -3.98 -3.05 -21.67
CA ARG A 4 -3.38 -2.64 -20.42
C ARG A 4 -4.38 -2.14 -19.40
N HIS A 5 -5.59 -1.81 -19.81
CA HIS A 5 -6.60 -1.42 -18.84
C HIS A 5 -7.13 -2.60 -18.07
N LEU A 6 -7.28 -3.73 -18.73
CA LEU A 6 -7.82 -4.91 -18.07
C LEU A 6 -6.96 -5.40 -16.93
N PRO A 7 -5.65 -5.54 -17.10
CA PRO A 7 -4.81 -5.95 -15.97
C PRO A 7 -4.92 -5.04 -14.77
N VAL A 8 -5.00 -3.74 -15.01
CA VAL A 8 -5.09 -2.79 -13.91
C VAL A 8 -6.39 -2.99 -13.14
N ARG A 9 -7.51 -3.18 -13.85
CA ARG A 9 -8.78 -3.36 -13.17
C ARG A 9 -8.84 -4.66 -12.41
N VAL A 10 -8.40 -5.74 -13.03
CA VAL A 10 -8.42 -7.06 -12.40
C VAL A 10 -7.50 -7.11 -11.21
N ALA A 11 -6.46 -6.28 -11.21
CA ALA A 11 -5.45 -6.31 -10.16
C ALA A 11 -5.83 -5.49 -8.94
N ARG A 12 -7.02 -4.91 -8.89
CA ARG A 12 -7.40 -4.07 -7.76
C ARG A 12 -8.31 -4.81 -6.79
N ALA A 13 -8.15 -4.48 -5.52
CA ALA A 13 -8.99 -5.01 -4.45
C ALA A 13 -9.37 -3.85 -3.53
N ASP A 14 -10.51 -3.98 -2.85
CA ASP A 14 -10.95 -2.93 -1.94
C ASP A 14 -10.15 -2.97 -0.63
N LEU A 15 -10.46 -2.03 0.26
CA LEU A 15 -9.76 -1.89 1.52
C LEU A 15 -9.83 -3.17 2.36
N ALA A 16 -11.02 -3.73 2.52
CA ALA A 16 -11.21 -4.90 3.37
C ALA A 16 -10.45 -6.11 2.83
N ALA A 17 -10.57 -6.37 1.54
CA ALA A 17 -9.90 -7.51 0.92
C ALA A 17 -8.38 -7.36 0.99
N THR A 18 -7.87 -6.14 0.76
CA THR A 18 -6.44 -5.88 0.79
C THR A 18 -5.90 -6.04 2.22
N ALA A 19 -6.63 -5.54 3.21
CA ALA A 19 -6.21 -5.67 4.60
C ALA A 19 -6.14 -7.15 5.01
N VAL A 20 -7.11 -7.95 4.62
CA VAL A 20 -7.09 -9.39 4.89
C VAL A 20 -5.88 -10.04 4.24
N ALA A 21 -5.64 -9.74 2.97
CA ALA A 21 -4.50 -10.33 2.25
C ALA A 21 -3.17 -9.91 2.87
N ALA A 22 -3.10 -8.70 3.41
CA ALA A 22 -1.87 -8.19 4.03
C ALA A 22 -1.73 -8.62 5.49
N GLY A 23 -2.79 -9.14 6.08
CA GLY A 23 -2.74 -9.57 7.49
C GLY A 23 -2.75 -8.43 8.48
N ILE A 24 -3.34 -7.30 8.13
CA ILE A 24 -3.41 -6.13 9.02
C ILE A 24 -4.85 -5.64 9.11
N HIS A 25 -5.13 -4.85 10.13
CA HIS A 25 -6.43 -4.24 10.30
C HIS A 25 -6.67 -3.19 9.21
N PRO A 26 -7.91 -3.03 8.72
CA PRO A 26 -8.20 -2.00 7.72
C PRO A 26 -7.79 -0.59 8.14
N ASP A 27 -7.95 -0.26 9.42
CA ASP A 27 -7.55 1.06 9.91
C ASP A 27 -6.05 1.27 9.79
N THR A 28 -5.27 0.22 10.01
CA THR A 28 -3.82 0.28 9.82
C THR A 28 -3.47 0.52 8.36
N LEU A 29 -4.20 -0.13 7.45
CA LEU A 29 -3.97 0.09 6.03
C LEU A 29 -4.31 1.53 5.63
N ARG A 30 -5.40 2.09 6.17
CA ARG A 30 -5.71 3.50 5.94
C ARG A 30 -4.60 4.41 6.44
N LYS A 31 -4.04 4.09 7.60
CA LYS A 31 -2.93 4.87 8.15
C LYS A 31 -1.73 4.83 7.21
N PHE A 32 -1.44 3.67 6.64
CA PHE A 32 -0.33 3.54 5.69
C PHE A 32 -0.56 4.40 4.44
N VAL A 33 -1.81 4.51 4.00
CA VAL A 33 -2.15 5.41 2.88
C VAL A 33 -1.87 6.86 3.28
N GLU A 34 -2.31 7.25 4.47
CA GLU A 34 -2.11 8.62 4.96
C GLU A 34 -0.64 8.98 5.08
N LEU A 35 0.18 8.02 5.48
CA LEU A 35 1.62 8.24 5.64
C LEU A 35 2.39 8.16 4.32
N GLY A 36 1.71 7.81 3.23
CA GLY A 36 2.38 7.67 1.94
C GLY A 36 3.14 6.37 1.78
N LEU A 37 2.92 5.40 2.68
CA LEU A 37 3.59 4.10 2.60
C LEU A 37 3.03 3.22 1.50
N VAL A 38 1.75 3.31 1.23
CA VAL A 38 1.10 2.60 0.14
C VAL A 38 0.21 3.57 -0.61
N THR A 39 -0.02 3.28 -1.88
CA THR A 39 -0.85 4.11 -2.73
C THR A 39 -2.22 3.46 -2.90
N ALA A 40 -3.27 4.25 -2.78
CA ALA A 40 -4.63 3.82 -3.05
C ALA A 40 -5.22 4.65 -4.17
N HIS A 41 -6.14 4.06 -4.91
CA HIS A 41 -6.93 4.78 -5.91
C HIS A 41 -8.30 5.05 -5.32
N VAL A 42 -8.80 6.25 -5.51
CA VAL A 42 -10.11 6.65 -5.00
C VAL A 42 -11.05 6.75 -6.19
N ASP A 43 -12.16 6.02 -6.16
CA ASP A 43 -13.13 6.09 -7.25
C ASP A 43 -14.10 7.25 -7.01
N THR A 44 -15.07 7.40 -7.92
CA THR A 44 -15.99 8.53 -7.86
C THR A 44 -16.89 8.49 -6.64
N SER A 45 -17.04 7.33 -6.00
CA SER A 45 -17.84 7.20 -4.79
C SER A 45 -17.02 7.38 -3.51
N GLY A 46 -15.72 7.62 -3.63
CA GLY A 46 -14.84 7.78 -2.48
C GLY A 46 -14.28 6.47 -1.96
N ARG A 47 -14.49 5.38 -2.67
CA ARG A 47 -14.00 4.07 -2.25
C ARG A 47 -12.53 3.90 -2.60
N LEU A 48 -11.80 3.26 -1.71
CA LEU A 48 -10.38 3.00 -1.93
C LEU A 48 -10.17 1.65 -2.62
N TRP A 49 -9.27 1.64 -3.58
CA TRP A 49 -8.89 0.45 -4.33
C TRP A 49 -7.37 0.33 -4.33
N PHE A 50 -6.88 -0.89 -4.20
CA PHE A 50 -5.45 -1.14 -4.06
C PHE A 50 -4.98 -2.14 -5.11
N ALA A 51 -3.76 -1.93 -5.61
CA ALA A 51 -3.13 -2.88 -6.52
C ALA A 51 -2.82 -4.17 -5.76
N ARG A 52 -2.73 -5.28 -6.49
CA ARG A 52 -2.45 -6.58 -5.89
C ARG A 52 -1.06 -6.66 -5.28
N THR A 53 -0.18 -5.75 -5.62
CA THR A 53 1.16 -5.69 -5.06
C THR A 53 1.20 -5.11 -3.65
N VAL A 54 0.11 -4.49 -3.19
CA VAL A 54 0.09 -3.82 -1.90
C VAL A 54 0.32 -4.76 -0.72
N PRO A 55 -0.26 -5.98 -0.68
CA PRO A 55 0.03 -6.87 0.45
C PRO A 55 1.52 -7.17 0.63
N ALA A 56 2.25 -7.39 -0.46
CA ALA A 56 3.69 -7.62 -0.37
C ALA A 56 4.41 -6.37 0.13
N ARG A 57 3.98 -5.21 -0.33
CA ARG A 57 4.51 -3.92 0.15
C ARG A 57 4.30 -3.77 1.65
N VAL A 58 3.10 -4.11 2.14
CA VAL A 58 2.77 -4.03 3.56
C VAL A 58 3.67 -4.96 4.36
N HIS A 59 3.92 -6.17 3.89
CA HIS A 59 4.80 -7.10 4.59
C HIS A 59 6.21 -6.52 4.72
N THR A 60 6.71 -5.87 3.68
CA THR A 60 8.02 -5.22 3.72
C THR A 60 8.02 -4.09 4.75
N ILE A 61 6.98 -3.27 4.77
CA ILE A 61 6.86 -2.15 5.70
C ILE A 61 6.87 -2.64 7.15
N VAL A 62 6.07 -3.66 7.43
CA VAL A 62 5.97 -4.21 8.79
C VAL A 62 7.30 -4.80 9.22
N ARG A 63 7.99 -5.50 8.32
CA ARG A 63 9.29 -6.08 8.63
C ARG A 63 10.34 -4.99 8.89
N LEU A 64 10.38 -3.95 8.08
CA LEU A 64 11.30 -2.84 8.30
C LEU A 64 11.04 -2.16 9.63
N HIS A 65 9.78 -1.97 9.97
CA HIS A 65 9.40 -1.37 11.24
C HIS A 65 9.94 -2.21 12.40
N SER A 66 9.80 -3.52 12.29
CA SER A 66 10.28 -4.42 13.33
C SER A 66 11.81 -4.46 13.41
N ASP A 67 12.46 -4.53 12.24
CA ASP A 67 13.90 -4.69 12.17
C ASP A 67 14.66 -3.43 12.55
N LEU A 68 14.14 -2.27 12.17
CA LEU A 68 14.85 -1.00 12.39
C LEU A 68 14.40 -0.27 13.64
N ALA A 69 13.31 -0.71 14.27
CA ALA A 69 12.74 -0.03 15.44
C ALA A 69 12.43 1.43 15.17
N VAL A 70 12.06 1.75 13.92
CA VAL A 70 11.73 3.11 13.50
C VAL A 70 10.22 3.17 13.29
N ASN A 71 9.56 4.27 13.68
CA ASN A 71 8.13 4.38 13.53
C ASN A 71 7.74 4.43 12.03
N TYR A 72 6.45 4.25 11.75
CA TYR A 72 6.00 4.14 10.37
C TYR A 72 6.23 5.42 9.56
N ALA A 73 6.16 6.59 10.20
CA ALA A 73 6.45 7.84 9.51
C ALA A 73 7.93 7.87 9.07
N GLY A 74 8.82 7.37 9.91
CA GLY A 74 10.24 7.25 9.56
C GLY A 74 10.46 6.26 8.44
N ILE A 75 9.74 5.15 8.45
CA ILE A 75 9.81 4.15 7.36
C ILE A 75 9.39 4.81 6.04
N ALA A 76 8.32 5.61 6.07
CA ALA A 76 7.86 6.30 4.87
C ALA A 76 8.94 7.20 4.30
N LEU A 77 9.63 7.92 5.16
CA LEU A 77 10.73 8.79 4.74
C LEU A 77 11.88 8.00 4.12
N VAL A 78 12.27 6.90 4.76
CA VAL A 78 13.35 6.05 4.26
C VAL A 78 13.02 5.50 2.88
N LEU A 79 11.80 5.00 2.70
CA LEU A 79 11.41 4.42 1.42
C LEU A 79 11.33 5.49 0.33
N ASP A 80 10.89 6.69 0.68
CA ASP A 80 10.84 7.80 -0.26
C ASP A 80 12.25 8.17 -0.72
N LEU A 81 13.20 8.25 0.23
CA LEU A 81 14.58 8.58 -0.11
C LEU A 81 15.22 7.50 -0.99
N LEU A 82 14.96 6.23 -0.68
CA LEU A 82 15.51 5.15 -1.50
C LEU A 82 14.97 5.20 -2.93
N ALA A 83 13.69 5.53 -3.08
CA ALA A 83 13.10 5.64 -4.41
C ALA A 83 13.74 6.74 -5.24
N ARG A 84 14.22 7.79 -4.59
CA ARG A 84 14.84 8.92 -5.30
C ARG A 84 16.24 8.60 -5.80
N ILE A 85 16.89 7.62 -5.20
CA ILE A 85 18.25 7.26 -5.59
C ILE A 85 18.25 6.52 -6.92
N GLU A 86 17.19 5.81 -7.20
CA GLU A 86 17.08 5.07 -8.43
C GLU A 86 16.67 5.94 -9.59
#